data_e2483caae12f180935ac6492b35d7c64
#
_entry.id   e2483caae12f180935ac6492b35d7c64
#
_cell.length_a   1.000
_cell.length_b   1.000
_cell.length_c   1.000
_cell.angle_alpha   90.00
_cell.angle_beta   90.00
_cell.angle_gamma   90.00
#
_symmetry.space_group_name_H-M   'P 1'
#
loop_
_entity.id
_entity.type
_entity.pdbx_description
1 polymer ?
#
loop_
_entity_poly.entity_id
_entity_poly.type
_entity_poly.pdbx_seq_one_letter_code
_entity_poly.pdbx_strand_id
1 'polypeptide(L)'
;QGLSAWTVQLEAKALGKLYGINPEDENYFNPPKRNREDIKRSRGDRVRDKHFSVTNNDELIKFCKGTGLRRSELGMLKGGDLVTKEEIEREIAAIESVPVQERTPAEEKRLGVLQDTRLFDCRYYIHVRNGKGGRERVSPIVGKNAAQIVERIRNTPSDEKVWQHTHQSADIHGYRAEYATDIYRAHARPIEE
;
A
#
# COMPACT_ATOMS: atom_id res chain seq x y z
N GLN A 1 -9.39 -27.91 16.91
CA GLN A 1 -9.50 -27.24 15.60
C GLN A 1 -8.16 -27.38 14.89
N GLY A 2 -8.12 -28.02 13.70
CA GLY A 2 -6.91 -28.16 12.90
C GLY A 2 -6.41 -26.82 12.34
N LEU A 3 -5.10 -26.74 12.11
CA LEU A 3 -4.49 -25.55 11.49
C LEU A 3 -4.97 -25.42 10.04
N SER A 4 -5.07 -24.18 9.54
CA SER A 4 -5.43 -23.94 8.14
C SER A 4 -4.33 -24.47 7.20
N ALA A 5 -4.70 -24.89 5.97
CA ALA A 5 -3.73 -25.31 4.96
C ALA A 5 -2.65 -24.24 4.68
N TRP A 6 -2.98 -22.95 4.86
CA TRP A 6 -2.02 -21.85 4.77
C TRP A 6 -0.98 -21.89 5.87
N THR A 7 -1.40 -22.12 7.11
CA THR A 7 -0.51 -22.22 8.28
C THR A 7 0.40 -23.44 8.14
N VAL A 8 -0.18 -24.60 7.84
CA VAL A 8 0.58 -25.86 7.67
C VAL A 8 1.63 -25.74 6.55
N GLN A 9 1.29 -25.10 5.42
CA GLN A 9 2.26 -24.88 4.34
C GLN A 9 3.36 -23.89 4.73
N LEU A 10 3.06 -22.89 5.54
CA LEU A 10 4.07 -21.95 6.03
C LEU A 10 5.05 -22.66 6.97
N GLU A 11 4.54 -23.48 7.88
CA GLU A 11 5.32 -24.29 8.80
C GLU A 11 6.18 -25.32 8.06
N ALA A 12 5.59 -26.05 7.10
CA ALA A 12 6.31 -27.00 6.26
C ALA A 12 7.48 -26.33 5.50
N LYS A 13 7.25 -25.12 4.95
CA LYS A 13 8.32 -24.34 4.30
C LYS A 13 9.42 -23.91 5.28
N ALA A 14 9.03 -23.50 6.49
CA ALA A 14 10.00 -23.11 7.50
C ALA A 14 10.86 -24.30 7.95
N LEU A 15 10.23 -25.45 8.20
CA LEU A 15 10.93 -26.69 8.54
C LEU A 15 11.81 -27.19 7.37
N GLY A 16 11.29 -27.19 6.15
CA GLY A 16 12.08 -27.54 4.97
C GLY A 16 13.34 -26.71 4.87
N LYS A 17 13.22 -25.38 5.07
CA LYS A 17 14.39 -24.48 5.07
C LYS A 17 15.37 -24.78 6.23
N LEU A 18 14.86 -25.15 7.39
CA LEU A 18 15.68 -25.50 8.57
C LEU A 18 16.46 -26.81 8.35
N TYR A 19 15.83 -27.82 7.73
CA TYR A 19 16.42 -29.12 7.51
C TYR A 19 17.07 -29.30 6.12
N GLY A 20 17.07 -28.24 5.29
CA GLY A 20 17.63 -28.31 3.93
C GLY A 20 16.82 -29.17 2.96
N ILE A 21 15.52 -29.38 3.24
CA ILE A 21 14.60 -30.16 2.41
C ILE A 21 13.81 -29.22 1.49
N ASN A 22 13.88 -29.45 0.18
CA ASN A 22 13.12 -28.65 -0.80
C ASN A 22 11.73 -29.22 -1.05
N PRO A 23 10.77 -28.41 -1.54
CA PRO A 23 9.42 -28.87 -1.86
C PRO A 23 9.37 -30.00 -2.92
N GLU A 24 10.42 -30.16 -3.74
CA GLU A 24 10.54 -31.16 -4.79
C GLU A 24 11.17 -32.48 -4.29
N ASP A 25 11.69 -32.49 -3.06
CA ASP A 25 12.31 -33.67 -2.48
C ASP A 25 11.24 -34.68 -2.00
N GLU A 26 11.50 -35.98 -2.20
CA GLU A 26 10.58 -37.05 -1.76
C GLU A 26 10.25 -37.00 -0.24
N ASN A 27 11.18 -36.49 0.55
CA ASN A 27 11.08 -36.35 1.99
C ASN A 27 10.38 -35.06 2.44
N TYR A 28 9.81 -34.26 1.52
CA TYR A 28 9.12 -33.05 1.90
C TYR A 28 7.83 -33.36 2.67
N PHE A 29 7.48 -32.48 3.62
CA PHE A 29 6.38 -32.66 4.59
C PHE A 29 4.98 -32.77 3.99
N ASN A 30 4.84 -32.73 2.68
CA ASN A 30 3.60 -32.89 1.91
C ASN A 30 2.36 -32.18 2.52
N PRO A 31 2.44 -30.87 2.74
CA PRO A 31 1.37 -30.12 3.37
C PRO A 31 0.10 -30.10 2.50
N PRO A 32 -1.09 -29.99 3.11
CA PRO A 32 -2.34 -29.97 2.37
C PRO A 32 -2.38 -28.86 1.32
N LYS A 33 -3.00 -29.13 0.17
CA LYS A 33 -3.18 -28.14 -0.89
C LYS A 33 -4.06 -26.99 -0.42
N ARG A 34 -3.73 -25.79 -0.87
CA ARG A 34 -4.55 -24.60 -0.62
C ARG A 34 -5.70 -24.56 -1.62
N ASN A 35 -6.93 -24.65 -1.15
CA ASN A 35 -8.10 -24.44 -1.98
C ASN A 35 -8.64 -23.02 -1.78
N ARG A 36 -8.98 -22.33 -2.87
CA ARG A 36 -9.56 -20.98 -2.79
C ARG A 36 -10.88 -20.95 -2.03
N GLU A 37 -11.65 -22.03 -2.11
CA GLU A 37 -12.93 -22.20 -1.43
C GLU A 37 -12.79 -22.25 0.10
N ASP A 38 -11.65 -22.73 0.61
CA ASP A 38 -11.32 -22.77 2.04
C ASP A 38 -10.90 -21.41 2.61
N ILE A 39 -10.75 -20.38 1.77
CA ILE A 39 -10.44 -19.03 2.23
C ILE A 39 -11.68 -18.43 2.89
N LYS A 40 -11.93 -18.81 4.12
CA LYS A 40 -12.83 -18.07 4.99
C LYS A 40 -12.17 -16.71 5.27
N ARG A 41 -12.55 -15.72 4.47
CA ARG A 41 -12.20 -14.35 4.80
C ARG A 41 -12.80 -14.07 6.16
N SER A 42 -11.98 -13.96 7.19
CA SER A 42 -12.36 -13.69 8.58
C SER A 42 -12.96 -12.29 8.79
N ARG A 43 -13.41 -11.66 7.72
CA ARG A 43 -14.23 -10.46 7.74
C ARG A 43 -15.70 -10.90 7.88
N GLY A 44 -16.03 -11.56 9.00
CA GLY A 44 -17.40 -11.57 9.48
C GLY A 44 -17.86 -10.11 9.65
N ASP A 45 -19.19 -9.91 9.71
CA ASP A 45 -19.77 -8.60 10.00
C ASP A 45 -19.02 -7.99 11.19
N ARG A 46 -18.26 -6.93 10.92
CA ARG A 46 -17.57 -6.24 11.99
C ARG A 46 -18.63 -5.68 12.90
N VAL A 47 -18.61 -6.08 14.14
CA VAL A 47 -19.32 -5.33 15.18
C VAL A 47 -18.78 -3.91 15.10
N ARG A 48 -19.57 -3.01 14.48
CA ARG A 48 -19.22 -1.60 14.40
C ARG A 48 -19.12 -1.11 15.84
N ASP A 49 -17.99 -0.51 16.17
CA ASP A 49 -17.87 0.21 17.43
C ASP A 49 -19.03 1.23 17.50
N LYS A 50 -19.88 1.10 18.49
CA LYS A 50 -21.03 1.98 18.70
C LYS A 50 -20.60 3.45 18.86
N HIS A 51 -19.34 3.69 19.22
CA HIS A 51 -18.76 5.00 19.39
C HIS A 51 -18.06 5.55 18.12
N PHE A 52 -17.96 4.77 17.04
CA PHE A 52 -17.41 5.25 15.79
C PHE A 52 -18.44 6.03 15.00
N SER A 53 -18.30 7.35 14.97
CA SER A 53 -19.11 8.22 14.13
C SER A 53 -18.47 8.39 12.75
N VAL A 54 -19.15 7.92 11.71
CA VAL A 54 -18.76 8.14 10.31
C VAL A 54 -18.73 9.64 9.99
N THR A 55 -19.71 10.40 10.48
CA THR A 55 -19.79 11.84 10.26
C THR A 55 -18.61 12.58 10.86
N ASN A 56 -18.23 12.25 12.11
CA ASN A 56 -17.10 12.90 12.77
C ASN A 56 -15.74 12.50 12.17
N ASN A 57 -15.68 11.39 11.45
CA ASN A 57 -14.48 10.89 10.80
C ASN A 57 -14.54 10.97 9.26
N ASP A 58 -15.49 11.72 8.72
CA ASP A 58 -15.74 11.82 7.26
C ASP A 58 -14.49 12.27 6.51
N GLU A 59 -13.77 13.26 7.02
CA GLU A 59 -12.53 13.74 6.41
C GLU A 59 -11.44 12.64 6.36
N LEU A 60 -11.26 11.90 7.45
CA LEU A 60 -10.33 10.76 7.49
C LEU A 60 -10.73 9.66 6.51
N ILE A 61 -12.03 9.36 6.42
CA ILE A 61 -12.56 8.34 5.51
C ILE A 61 -12.29 8.75 4.04
N LYS A 62 -12.61 9.99 3.68
CA LYS A 62 -12.34 10.55 2.35
C LYS A 62 -10.85 10.53 2.01
N PHE A 63 -10.02 10.92 2.98
CA PHE A 63 -8.57 10.88 2.86
C PHE A 63 -8.06 9.47 2.57
N CYS A 64 -8.51 8.47 3.32
CA CYS A 64 -8.09 7.08 3.13
C CYS A 64 -8.53 6.51 1.79
N LYS A 65 -9.75 6.84 1.33
CA LYS A 65 -10.28 6.42 0.03
C LYS A 65 -9.55 7.09 -1.14
N GLY A 66 -9.02 8.30 -0.96
CA GLY A 66 -8.29 9.01 -2.01
C GLY A 66 -6.78 8.74 -2.04
N THR A 67 -6.21 8.11 -1.01
CA THR A 67 -4.76 7.89 -0.90
C THR A 67 -4.33 6.43 -0.80
N GLY A 68 -5.24 5.54 -0.40
CA GLY A 68 -4.97 4.12 -0.22
C GLY A 68 -3.88 3.80 0.81
N LEU A 69 -3.60 4.70 1.75
CA LEU A 69 -2.58 4.48 2.78
C LEU A 69 -3.01 3.41 3.80
N ARG A 70 -2.04 2.70 4.35
CA ARG A 70 -2.26 1.80 5.49
C ARG A 70 -2.33 2.59 6.79
N ARG A 71 -2.89 2.00 7.85
CA ARG A 71 -2.97 2.63 9.17
C ARG A 71 -1.61 3.12 9.70
N SER A 72 -0.59 2.30 9.59
CA SER A 72 0.77 2.67 9.99
C SER A 72 1.35 3.82 9.16
N GLU A 73 1.06 3.81 7.85
CA GLU A 73 1.50 4.86 6.92
C GLU A 73 0.79 6.20 7.23
N LEU A 74 -0.51 6.17 7.54
CA LEU A 74 -1.26 7.36 7.99
C LEU A 74 -0.68 7.96 9.28
N GLY A 75 -0.32 7.12 10.24
CA GLY A 75 0.25 7.56 11.52
C GLY A 75 1.67 8.14 11.40
N MET A 76 2.35 7.92 10.27
CA MET A 76 3.69 8.43 9.98
C MET A 76 3.68 9.58 8.95
N LEU A 77 2.57 9.78 8.25
CA LEU A 77 2.44 10.78 7.20
C LEU A 77 2.67 12.20 7.73
N LYS A 78 3.56 12.93 7.08
CA LYS A 78 3.90 14.33 7.38
C LYS A 78 3.51 15.26 6.24
N GLY A 79 3.42 16.56 6.53
CA GLY A 79 3.15 17.57 5.51
C GLY A 79 4.17 17.57 4.36
N GLY A 80 5.44 17.30 4.68
CA GLY A 80 6.52 17.21 3.70
C GLY A 80 6.57 15.93 2.86
N ASP A 81 5.60 15.03 2.99
CA ASP A 81 5.52 13.81 2.17
C ASP A 81 4.64 13.99 0.91
N LEU A 82 4.05 15.18 0.72
CA LEU A 82 3.37 15.54 -0.52
C LEU A 82 4.38 15.83 -1.61
N VAL A 83 4.24 15.20 -2.76
CA VAL A 83 5.08 15.45 -3.94
C VAL A 83 4.22 15.69 -5.17
N THR A 84 4.69 16.54 -6.07
CA THR A 84 4.04 16.84 -7.34
C THR A 84 4.60 15.97 -8.47
N LYS A 85 3.83 15.83 -9.55
CA LYS A 85 4.28 15.14 -10.75
C LYS A 85 5.56 15.76 -11.31
N GLU A 86 5.63 17.08 -11.32
CA GLU A 86 6.78 17.85 -11.82
C GLU A 86 8.05 17.62 -10.97
N GLU A 87 7.91 17.46 -9.67
CA GLU A 87 9.05 17.13 -8.79
C GLU A 87 9.55 15.70 -9.05
N ILE A 88 8.63 14.76 -9.22
CA ILE A 88 8.95 13.36 -9.56
C ILE A 88 9.65 13.29 -10.91
N GLU A 89 9.13 13.96 -11.93
CA GLU A 89 9.70 13.95 -13.29
C GLU A 89 11.10 14.58 -13.30
N ARG A 90 11.33 15.66 -12.54
CA ARG A 90 12.66 16.24 -12.38
C ARG A 90 13.63 15.28 -11.69
N GLU A 91 13.20 14.57 -10.65
CA GLU A 91 14.04 13.60 -9.97
C GLU A 91 14.37 12.41 -10.90
N ILE A 92 13.39 11.91 -11.64
CA ILE A 92 13.60 10.87 -12.66
C ILE A 92 14.64 11.33 -13.69
N ALA A 93 14.46 12.52 -14.27
CA ALA A 93 15.37 13.06 -15.26
C ALA A 93 16.80 13.23 -14.72
N ALA A 94 16.94 13.67 -13.47
CA ALA A 94 18.24 13.79 -12.81
C ALA A 94 18.94 12.43 -12.69
N ILE A 95 18.22 11.37 -12.26
CA ILE A 95 18.81 10.03 -12.16
C ILE A 95 19.09 9.44 -13.56
N GLU A 96 18.17 9.61 -14.50
CA GLU A 96 18.33 9.09 -15.87
C GLU A 96 19.49 9.78 -16.61
N SER A 97 19.89 11.01 -16.23
CA SER A 97 21.07 11.70 -16.80
C SER A 97 22.39 11.07 -16.40
N VAL A 98 22.44 10.28 -15.33
CA VAL A 98 23.63 9.54 -14.90
C VAL A 98 23.72 8.26 -15.75
N PRO A 99 24.89 7.97 -16.37
CA PRO A 99 25.09 6.72 -17.11
C PRO A 99 24.78 5.49 -16.24
N VAL A 100 24.13 4.48 -16.80
CA VAL A 100 23.67 3.28 -16.05
C VAL A 100 24.78 2.64 -15.22
N GLN A 101 26.00 2.61 -15.77
CA GLN A 101 27.18 2.01 -15.12
C GLN A 101 27.68 2.82 -13.92
N GLU A 102 27.31 4.10 -13.82
CA GLU A 102 27.73 5.01 -12.76
C GLU A 102 26.66 5.20 -11.68
N ARG A 103 25.43 4.71 -11.92
CA ARG A 103 24.33 4.79 -10.94
C ARG A 103 24.59 3.91 -9.74
N THR A 104 24.31 4.47 -8.58
CA THR A 104 24.33 3.70 -7.33
C THR A 104 23.13 2.76 -7.24
N PRO A 105 23.21 1.64 -6.48
CA PRO A 105 22.05 0.78 -6.21
C PRO A 105 20.88 1.53 -5.57
N ALA A 106 21.12 2.60 -4.82
CA ALA A 106 20.09 3.43 -4.21
C ALA A 106 19.34 4.26 -5.27
N GLU A 107 20.05 4.85 -6.23
CA GLU A 107 19.46 5.57 -7.36
C GLU A 107 18.65 4.67 -8.26
N GLU A 108 19.14 3.47 -8.60
CA GLU A 108 18.39 2.49 -9.38
C GLU A 108 17.09 2.07 -8.66
N LYS A 109 17.17 1.79 -7.37
CA LYS A 109 15.99 1.47 -6.56
C LYS A 109 15.01 2.63 -6.52
N ARG A 110 15.52 3.85 -6.34
CA ARG A 110 14.70 5.07 -6.30
C ARG A 110 14.03 5.32 -7.66
N LEU A 111 14.76 5.17 -8.74
CA LEU A 111 14.25 5.29 -10.10
C LEU A 111 13.07 4.32 -10.33
N GLY A 112 13.21 3.04 -9.93
CA GLY A 112 12.13 2.07 -10.05
C GLY A 112 10.86 2.48 -9.31
N VAL A 113 11.00 3.04 -8.08
CA VAL A 113 9.85 3.54 -7.30
C VAL A 113 9.17 4.73 -8.00
N LEU A 114 9.95 5.63 -8.60
CA LEU A 114 9.42 6.83 -9.26
C LEU A 114 8.78 6.51 -10.61
N GLN A 115 9.36 5.60 -11.38
CA GLN A 115 8.84 5.20 -12.70
C GLN A 115 7.44 4.60 -12.62
N ASP A 116 7.08 3.95 -11.52
CA ASP A 116 5.73 3.43 -11.28
C ASP A 116 4.67 4.56 -11.33
N THR A 117 5.05 5.82 -11.06
CA THR A 117 4.12 6.96 -11.13
C THR A 117 3.69 7.32 -12.55
N ARG A 118 4.48 6.94 -13.56
CA ARG A 118 4.17 7.16 -14.98
C ARG A 118 2.91 6.42 -15.43
N LEU A 119 2.49 5.41 -14.67
CA LEU A 119 1.24 4.67 -14.92
C LEU A 119 -0.03 5.48 -14.61
N PHE A 120 0.11 6.62 -13.89
CA PHE A 120 -1.03 7.39 -13.39
C PHE A 120 -0.99 8.81 -13.92
N ASP A 121 -2.13 9.29 -14.42
CA ASP A 121 -2.30 10.71 -14.76
C ASP A 121 -2.82 11.48 -13.55
N CYS A 122 -1.93 11.66 -12.56
CA CYS A 122 -2.20 12.38 -11.33
C CYS A 122 -1.20 13.52 -11.16
N ARG A 123 -1.67 14.63 -10.58
CA ARG A 123 -0.82 15.79 -10.32
C ARG A 123 -0.07 15.69 -9.00
N TYR A 124 -0.65 15.00 -8.01
CA TYR A 124 -0.14 14.92 -6.64
C TYR A 124 -0.03 13.48 -6.16
N TYR A 125 1.01 13.24 -5.42
CA TYR A 125 1.34 11.93 -4.85
C TYR A 125 1.77 12.08 -3.40
N ILE A 126 1.72 10.97 -2.67
CA ILE A 126 2.27 10.85 -1.32
C ILE A 126 3.49 9.94 -1.37
N HIS A 127 4.61 10.45 -0.88
CA HIS A 127 5.83 9.68 -0.72
C HIS A 127 5.75 8.86 0.58
N VAL A 128 5.55 7.55 0.47
CA VAL A 128 5.54 6.62 1.60
C VAL A 128 6.96 6.07 1.78
N ARG A 129 7.72 6.66 2.70
CA ARG A 129 9.15 6.33 2.94
C ARG A 129 9.33 4.94 3.53
N ASN A 130 8.45 4.53 4.44
CA ASN A 130 8.55 3.27 5.17
C ASN A 130 7.20 2.53 5.17
N GLY A 131 6.89 1.87 4.06
CA GLY A 131 5.71 1.03 3.93
C GLY A 131 5.89 -0.35 4.57
N LYS A 132 4.94 -1.27 4.34
CA LYS A 132 5.00 -2.64 4.86
C LYS A 132 6.29 -3.36 4.40
N GLY A 133 7.07 -3.84 5.37
CA GLY A 133 8.35 -4.50 5.12
C GLY A 133 9.47 -3.53 4.73
N GLY A 134 9.38 -2.26 5.15
CA GLY A 134 10.39 -1.23 4.86
C GLY A 134 10.39 -0.75 3.41
N ARG A 135 9.35 -1.07 2.63
CA ARG A 135 9.32 -0.71 1.21
C ARG A 135 8.85 0.73 1.03
N GLU A 136 9.65 1.47 0.31
CA GLU A 136 9.31 2.79 -0.20
C GLU A 136 8.34 2.69 -1.38
N ARG A 137 7.43 3.65 -1.50
CA ARG A 137 6.56 3.79 -2.67
C ARG A 137 6.01 5.20 -2.78
N VAL A 138 5.54 5.55 -3.95
CA VAL A 138 4.79 6.79 -4.22
C VAL A 138 3.34 6.41 -4.52
N SER A 139 2.38 7.01 -3.80
CA SER A 139 0.95 6.70 -3.92
C SER A 139 0.21 7.87 -4.56
N PRO A 140 -0.48 7.70 -5.70
CA PRO A 140 -1.24 8.76 -6.32
C PRO A 140 -2.41 9.20 -5.44
N ILE A 141 -2.72 10.50 -5.45
CA ILE A 141 -3.92 11.06 -4.81
C ILE A 141 -5.00 11.15 -5.88
N VAL A 142 -6.09 10.39 -5.68
CA VAL A 142 -7.14 10.24 -6.70
C VAL A 142 -8.53 10.53 -6.16
N GLY A 143 -9.47 10.67 -7.09
CA GLY A 143 -10.90 10.80 -6.80
C GLY A 143 -11.34 12.23 -6.49
N LYS A 144 -12.65 12.39 -6.29
CA LYS A 144 -13.31 13.70 -6.14
C LYS A 144 -12.85 14.53 -4.94
N ASN A 145 -12.22 13.90 -3.95
CA ASN A 145 -11.74 14.56 -2.73
C ASN A 145 -10.24 14.91 -2.81
N ALA A 146 -9.59 14.74 -3.96
CA ALA A 146 -8.14 14.96 -4.12
C ALA A 146 -7.72 16.39 -3.69
N ALA A 147 -8.49 17.40 -4.06
CA ALA A 147 -8.20 18.79 -3.69
C ALA A 147 -8.19 19.00 -2.17
N GLN A 148 -9.17 18.46 -1.45
CA GLN A 148 -9.26 18.56 0.01
C GLN A 148 -8.11 17.81 0.70
N ILE A 149 -7.73 16.66 0.15
CA ILE A 149 -6.60 15.85 0.66
C ILE A 149 -5.29 16.65 0.52
N VAL A 150 -5.05 17.22 -0.64
CA VAL A 150 -3.86 18.03 -0.93
C VAL A 150 -3.81 19.27 -0.04
N GLU A 151 -4.94 19.96 0.12
CA GLU A 151 -5.05 21.13 0.99
C GLU A 151 -4.72 20.79 2.44
N ARG A 152 -5.27 19.69 2.97
CA ARG A 152 -4.95 19.24 4.33
C ARG A 152 -3.46 18.98 4.52
N ILE A 153 -2.82 18.28 3.57
CA ILE A 153 -1.39 17.98 3.67
C ILE A 153 -0.57 19.29 3.60
N ARG A 154 -0.91 20.20 2.69
CA ARG A 154 -0.20 21.49 2.53
C ARG A 154 -0.33 22.41 3.74
N ASN A 155 -1.49 22.36 4.43
CA ASN A 155 -1.72 23.15 5.64
C ASN A 155 -1.02 22.53 6.87
N THR A 156 -0.39 21.37 6.73
CA THR A 156 0.40 20.74 7.78
C THR A 156 1.88 21.08 7.58
N PRO A 157 2.59 21.57 8.61
CA PRO A 157 4.03 21.78 8.54
C PRO A 157 4.78 20.53 8.07
N SER A 158 5.90 20.73 7.37
CA SER A 158 6.62 19.65 6.68
C SER A 158 7.09 18.51 7.59
N ASP A 159 7.37 18.81 8.86
CA ASP A 159 7.85 17.89 9.87
C ASP A 159 6.75 17.36 10.81
N GLU A 160 5.56 17.93 10.74
CA GLU A 160 4.41 17.55 11.55
C GLU A 160 3.55 16.46 10.88
N LYS A 161 2.87 15.69 11.73
CA LYS A 161 1.95 14.64 11.28
C LYS A 161 0.64 15.24 10.75
N VAL A 162 0.22 14.78 9.58
CA VAL A 162 -1.09 15.13 8.99
C VAL A 162 -2.25 14.63 9.85
N TRP A 163 -2.07 13.48 10.51
CA TRP A 163 -3.05 12.88 11.42
C TRP A 163 -2.40 12.61 12.78
N GLN A 164 -2.80 13.36 13.78
CA GLN A 164 -2.33 13.15 15.16
C GLN A 164 -2.93 11.88 15.77
N HIS A 165 -4.18 11.58 15.38
CA HIS A 165 -4.91 10.40 15.84
C HIS A 165 -5.70 9.76 14.71
N THR A 166 -5.69 8.43 14.65
CA THR A 166 -6.51 7.64 13.73
C THR A 166 -7.38 6.71 14.55
N HIS A 167 -8.70 6.90 14.51
CA HIS A 167 -9.64 6.12 15.31
C HIS A 167 -9.46 4.62 15.03
N GLN A 168 -9.36 3.81 16.09
CA GLN A 168 -9.05 2.38 15.97
C GLN A 168 -10.09 1.60 15.16
N SER A 169 -11.37 1.98 15.29
CA SER A 169 -12.50 1.36 14.60
C SER A 169 -12.68 1.83 13.15
N ALA A 170 -11.89 2.80 12.67
CA ALA A 170 -11.91 3.18 11.27
C ALA A 170 -11.46 2.00 10.39
N ASP A 171 -12.27 1.62 9.38
CA ASP A 171 -11.94 0.52 8.47
C ASP A 171 -10.93 0.93 7.39
N ILE A 172 -9.74 1.33 7.81
CA ILE A 172 -8.68 1.76 6.91
C ILE A 172 -8.39 0.72 5.81
N HIS A 173 -8.53 -0.56 6.17
CA HIS A 173 -8.28 -1.63 5.21
C HIS A 173 -9.39 -1.74 4.15
N GLY A 174 -10.64 -1.53 4.54
CA GLY A 174 -11.77 -1.44 3.61
C GLY A 174 -11.63 -0.23 2.68
N TYR A 175 -11.34 0.95 3.22
CA TYR A 175 -11.15 2.17 2.41
C TYR A 175 -9.99 2.02 1.41
N ARG A 176 -8.92 1.36 1.81
CA ARG A 176 -7.82 1.03 0.90
C ARG A 176 -8.23 0.02 -0.18
N ALA A 177 -9.10 -0.92 0.12
CA ALA A 177 -9.62 -1.86 -0.88
C ALA A 177 -10.50 -1.13 -1.91
N GLU A 178 -11.32 -0.17 -1.48
CA GLU A 178 -12.09 0.71 -2.39
C GLU A 178 -11.14 1.52 -3.29
N TYR A 179 -10.14 2.20 -2.71
CA TYR A 179 -9.11 2.91 -3.48
C TYR A 179 -8.45 2.03 -4.55
N ALA A 180 -8.03 0.81 -4.18
CA ALA A 180 -7.39 -0.11 -5.12
C ALA A 180 -8.33 -0.55 -6.23
N THR A 181 -9.63 -0.71 -5.92
CA THR A 181 -10.66 -1.03 -6.91
C THR A 181 -10.88 0.14 -7.88
N ASP A 182 -10.91 1.36 -7.39
CA ASP A 182 -11.11 2.56 -8.22
C ASP A 182 -9.91 2.79 -9.14
N ILE A 183 -8.69 2.64 -8.63
CA ILE A 183 -7.47 2.66 -9.44
C ILE A 183 -7.51 1.58 -10.52
N TYR A 184 -7.86 0.34 -10.14
CA TYR A 184 -7.95 -0.76 -11.10
C TYR A 184 -8.96 -0.45 -12.21
N ARG A 185 -10.16 0.00 -11.87
CA ARG A 185 -11.20 0.34 -12.84
C ARG A 185 -10.79 1.47 -13.79
N ALA A 186 -10.04 2.44 -13.29
CA ALA A 186 -9.58 3.58 -14.09
C ALA A 186 -8.46 3.22 -15.08
N HIS A 187 -7.65 2.20 -14.77
CA HIS A 187 -6.41 1.90 -15.51
C HIS A 187 -6.34 0.47 -16.06
N ALA A 188 -7.26 -0.42 -15.68
CA ALA A 188 -7.30 -1.76 -16.24
C ALA A 188 -7.71 -1.73 -17.74
N ARG A 189 -7.03 -2.51 -18.54
CA ARG A 189 -7.45 -2.71 -19.93
C ARG A 189 -8.82 -3.40 -19.94
N PRO A 190 -9.71 -3.03 -20.87
CA PRO A 190 -10.92 -3.82 -21.12
C PRO A 190 -10.51 -5.27 -21.38
N ILE A 191 -11.22 -6.20 -20.77
CA ILE A 191 -11.09 -7.62 -21.14
C ILE A 191 -11.83 -7.72 -22.47
N GLU A 192 -11.10 -7.95 -23.55
CA GLU A 192 -11.70 -8.32 -24.83
C GLU A 192 -12.35 -9.68 -24.63
N GLU A 193 -13.67 -9.75 -24.80
CA GLU A 193 -14.47 -10.98 -24.76
C GLU A 193 -14.22 -11.84 -26.02
#